data_f5d85951ecbb943066b18b3fec118a24
#
_entry.id   f5d85951ecbb943066b18b3fec118a24
#
_cell.length_a   1.000
_cell.length_b   1.000
_cell.length_c   1.000
_cell.angle_alpha   90.00
_cell.angle_beta   90.00
_cell.angle_gamma   90.00
#
_symmetry.space_group_name_H-M   'P 1'
#
loop_
_entity.id
_entity.type
_entity.pdbx_description
1 polymer ?
#
loop_
_entity_poly.entity_id
_entity_poly.type
_entity_poly.pdbx_seq_one_letter_code
_entity_poly.pdbx_strand_id
1 'polypeptide(L)'
;MSIVFFDRFRYTLIVSFYKERIFLKHSLIRFSAVVLTIAFVFALTGCGSGSNSFTWFVDSIPANLDPQVASASADVIACENLYSGLVRKDPSGKYEPALCERWEKSSDGLTYTFYLKDGLTYTAAKGSATDYAITAEDFVFAFRRLFRAETNSPLRGGVCGP
;
A
#
# COMPACT_ATOMS: atom_id res chain seq x y z
N MET A 1 -49.61 60.92 -44.67
CA MET A 1 -49.31 60.59 -43.26
C MET A 1 -49.45 59.04 -43.03
N SER A 2 -48.60 58.22 -43.67
CA SER A 2 -48.73 56.75 -43.57
C SER A 2 -47.44 56.00 -43.83
N ILE A 3 -46.25 56.56 -43.67
CA ILE A 3 -45.00 55.84 -43.96
C ILE A 3 -44.14 55.63 -42.73
N VAL A 4 -44.47 56.23 -41.58
CA VAL A 4 -43.61 56.14 -40.37
C VAL A 4 -43.95 54.92 -39.51
N PHE A 5 -45.07 54.26 -39.72
CA PHE A 5 -45.49 53.07 -38.89
C PHE A 5 -44.90 51.73 -39.30
N PHE A 6 -44.38 51.64 -40.55
CA PHE A 6 -43.84 50.39 -41.03
C PHE A 6 -42.39 50.12 -40.63
N ASP A 7 -41.62 51.16 -40.42
CA ASP A 7 -40.20 51.09 -40.06
C ASP A 7 -39.98 50.58 -38.57
N ARG A 8 -40.86 51.03 -37.68
CA ARG A 8 -40.72 50.69 -36.27
C ARG A 8 -40.96 49.22 -36.00
N PHE A 9 -41.81 48.55 -36.79
CA PHE A 9 -42.08 47.15 -36.65
C PHE A 9 -40.95 46.26 -37.18
N ARG A 10 -40.29 46.71 -38.25
CA ARG A 10 -39.12 46.01 -38.82
C ARG A 10 -37.91 46.02 -37.89
N TYR A 11 -37.63 47.15 -37.29
CA TYR A 11 -36.54 47.29 -36.31
C TYR A 11 -36.80 46.48 -35.05
N THR A 12 -38.02 46.41 -34.57
CA THR A 12 -38.39 45.63 -33.37
C THR A 12 -38.22 44.14 -33.62
N LEU A 13 -38.62 43.65 -34.79
CA LEU A 13 -38.42 42.23 -35.18
C LEU A 13 -36.94 41.86 -35.35
N ILE A 14 -36.15 42.70 -36.01
CA ILE A 14 -34.72 42.45 -36.21
C ILE A 14 -33.96 42.45 -34.86
N VAL A 15 -34.27 43.35 -33.97
CA VAL A 15 -33.65 43.43 -32.64
C VAL A 15 -34.06 42.23 -31.78
N SER A 16 -35.31 41.74 -31.91
CA SER A 16 -35.77 40.54 -31.20
C SER A 16 -35.04 39.27 -31.67
N PHE A 17 -34.93 39.09 -32.99
CA PHE A 17 -34.17 37.94 -33.55
C PHE A 17 -32.67 38.00 -33.24
N TYR A 18 -32.08 39.20 -33.16
CA TYR A 18 -30.68 39.35 -32.82
C TYR A 18 -30.41 39.06 -31.34
N LYS A 19 -31.34 39.43 -30.45
CA LYS A 19 -31.25 39.17 -29.02
C LYS A 19 -31.36 37.69 -28.70
N GLU A 20 -32.23 36.97 -29.37
CA GLU A 20 -32.34 35.49 -29.20
C GLU A 20 -31.10 34.74 -29.68
N ARG A 21 -30.51 35.15 -30.81
CA ARG A 21 -29.29 34.51 -31.33
C ARG A 21 -28.07 34.76 -30.42
N ILE A 22 -27.97 35.89 -29.78
CA ILE A 22 -26.90 36.22 -28.83
C ILE A 22 -27.09 35.35 -27.54
N PHE A 23 -28.33 35.26 -27.06
CA PHE A 23 -28.64 34.45 -25.87
C PHE A 23 -28.33 32.96 -26.06
N LEU A 24 -28.68 32.41 -27.22
CA LEU A 24 -28.36 31.03 -27.60
C LEU A 24 -26.85 30.80 -27.71
N LYS A 25 -26.09 31.73 -28.29
CA LYS A 25 -24.63 31.60 -28.37
C LYS A 25 -23.96 31.64 -27.00
N HIS A 26 -24.38 32.53 -26.11
CA HIS A 26 -23.85 32.55 -24.75
C HIS A 26 -24.24 31.34 -23.91
N SER A 27 -25.43 30.78 -24.13
CA SER A 27 -25.86 29.54 -23.50
C SER A 27 -25.03 28.34 -23.99
N LEU A 28 -24.79 28.21 -25.29
CA LEU A 28 -23.94 27.18 -25.88
C LEU A 28 -22.49 27.25 -25.41
N ILE A 29 -21.92 28.46 -25.32
CA ILE A 29 -20.56 28.69 -24.80
C ILE A 29 -20.46 28.28 -23.31
N ARG A 30 -21.47 28.64 -22.52
CA ARG A 30 -21.50 28.22 -21.10
C ARG A 30 -21.65 26.72 -20.94
N PHE A 31 -22.47 26.07 -21.75
CA PHE A 31 -22.64 24.62 -21.77
C PHE A 31 -21.33 23.91 -22.19
N SER A 32 -20.65 24.41 -23.23
CA SER A 32 -19.38 23.82 -23.66
C SER A 32 -18.27 24.04 -22.64
N ALA A 33 -18.23 25.16 -21.94
CA ALA A 33 -17.28 25.38 -20.85
C ALA A 33 -17.49 24.44 -19.67
N VAL A 34 -18.76 24.21 -19.29
CA VAL A 34 -19.10 23.26 -18.22
C VAL A 34 -18.74 21.82 -18.61
N VAL A 35 -19.03 21.40 -19.84
CA VAL A 35 -18.65 20.09 -20.33
C VAL A 35 -17.13 19.91 -20.38
N LEU A 36 -16.40 20.95 -20.79
CA LEU A 36 -14.93 20.92 -20.83
C LEU A 36 -14.31 20.86 -19.42
N THR A 37 -14.88 21.58 -18.46
CA THR A 37 -14.42 21.52 -17.06
C THR A 37 -14.70 20.16 -16.45
N ILE A 38 -15.86 19.56 -16.71
CA ILE A 38 -16.20 18.19 -16.25
C ILE A 38 -15.25 17.18 -16.88
N ALA A 39 -15.00 17.26 -18.19
CA ALA A 39 -14.06 16.37 -18.89
C ALA A 39 -12.62 16.53 -18.35
N PHE A 40 -12.20 17.76 -18.02
CA PHE A 40 -10.90 18.03 -17.43
C PHE A 40 -10.78 17.46 -16.00
N VAL A 41 -11.82 17.56 -15.19
CA VAL A 41 -11.87 16.93 -13.86
C VAL A 41 -11.78 15.40 -13.96
N PHE A 42 -12.51 14.78 -14.89
CA PHE A 42 -12.41 13.33 -15.14
C PHE A 42 -11.04 12.90 -15.68
N ALA A 43 -10.35 13.74 -16.44
CA ALA A 43 -8.98 13.47 -16.90
C ALA A 43 -7.95 13.51 -15.74
N LEU A 44 -8.21 14.32 -14.71
CA LEU A 44 -7.35 14.40 -13.51
C LEU A 44 -7.61 13.25 -12.52
N THR A 45 -8.77 12.60 -12.56
CA THR A 45 -9.09 11.43 -11.74
C THR A 45 -8.68 10.10 -12.40
N GLY A 46 -7.96 10.15 -13.51
CA GLY A 46 -7.26 9.01 -14.07
C GLY A 46 -6.18 8.53 -13.11
N CYS A 47 -6.60 8.05 -11.93
CA CYS A 47 -5.79 7.18 -11.09
C CYS A 47 -5.44 5.97 -11.96
N GLY A 48 -4.20 5.94 -12.38
CA GLY A 48 -3.64 4.79 -13.05
C GLY A 48 -4.04 3.54 -12.27
N SER A 49 -4.44 2.52 -12.99
CA SER A 49 -4.54 1.16 -12.49
C SER A 49 -3.26 0.89 -11.70
N GLY A 50 -3.33 1.09 -10.38
CA GLY A 50 -2.22 0.85 -9.50
C GLY A 50 -1.88 -0.63 -9.62
N SER A 51 -0.81 -0.94 -10.32
CA SER A 51 -0.20 -2.24 -10.13
C SER A 51 0.11 -2.33 -8.64
N ASN A 52 -0.34 -3.39 -7.95
CA ASN A 52 0.04 -3.69 -6.58
C ASN A 52 1.55 -4.07 -6.52
N SER A 53 2.38 -3.31 -7.22
CA SER A 53 3.83 -3.50 -7.26
C SER A 53 4.49 -2.42 -6.42
N PHE A 54 5.26 -2.88 -5.46
CA PHE A 54 6.12 -2.05 -4.65
C PHE A 54 7.56 -2.20 -5.20
N THR A 55 8.19 -1.08 -5.53
CA THR A 55 9.58 -1.07 -5.99
C THR A 55 10.45 -0.49 -4.89
N TRP A 56 11.48 -1.22 -4.54
CA TRP A 56 12.41 -0.86 -3.49
C TRP A 56 13.85 -0.91 -4.00
N PHE A 57 14.65 0.05 -3.57
CA PHE A 57 16.06 0.12 -3.91
C PHE A 57 16.89 -0.56 -2.83
N VAL A 58 17.76 -1.47 -3.27
CA VAL A 58 18.78 -2.11 -2.43
C VAL A 58 20.14 -1.88 -3.08
N ASP A 59 21.18 -1.74 -2.27
CA ASP A 59 22.53 -1.46 -2.73
C ASP A 59 23.13 -2.61 -3.56
N SER A 60 22.66 -3.82 -3.31
CA SER A 60 23.06 -5.04 -4.03
C SER A 60 21.91 -6.03 -4.08
N ILE A 61 21.99 -6.98 -5.00
CA ILE A 61 21.02 -8.08 -5.09
C ILE A 61 21.23 -8.99 -3.88
N PRO A 62 20.17 -9.30 -3.08
CA PRO A 62 20.27 -10.26 -1.99
C PRO A 62 20.74 -11.61 -2.50
N ALA A 63 21.80 -12.14 -1.91
CA ALA A 63 22.37 -13.44 -2.27
C ALA A 63 21.72 -14.58 -1.47
N ASN A 64 21.23 -14.28 -0.26
CA ASN A 64 20.65 -15.26 0.63
C ASN A 64 19.37 -14.73 1.29
N LEU A 65 18.26 -15.44 1.13
CA LEU A 65 16.97 -15.10 1.71
C LEU A 65 16.60 -15.97 2.92
N ASP A 66 17.56 -16.75 3.45
CA ASP A 66 17.38 -17.48 4.69
C ASP A 66 17.67 -16.55 5.88
N PRO A 67 16.66 -16.18 6.70
CA PRO A 67 16.83 -15.22 7.79
C PRO A 67 17.77 -15.72 8.90
N GLN A 68 18.08 -17.01 8.96
CA GLN A 68 18.99 -17.57 9.95
C GLN A 68 20.46 -17.55 9.52
N VAL A 69 20.73 -17.27 8.23
CA VAL A 69 22.07 -17.29 7.65
C VAL A 69 22.40 -15.93 7.01
N ALA A 70 21.39 -15.14 6.73
CA ALA A 70 21.56 -13.78 6.16
C ALA A 70 22.49 -12.94 7.04
N SER A 71 23.55 -12.38 6.45
CA SER A 71 24.53 -11.56 7.16
C SER A 71 24.91 -10.28 6.41
N ALA A 72 24.78 -10.28 5.07
CA ALA A 72 24.98 -9.10 4.26
C ALA A 72 23.79 -8.13 4.44
N SER A 73 24.03 -6.82 4.39
CA SER A 73 23.01 -5.80 4.59
C SER A 73 21.81 -5.99 3.67
N ALA A 74 22.02 -6.27 2.37
CA ALA A 74 20.93 -6.50 1.42
C ALA A 74 20.10 -7.74 1.75
N ASP A 75 20.73 -8.81 2.24
CA ASP A 75 20.08 -10.04 2.64
C ASP A 75 19.18 -9.81 3.87
N VAL A 76 19.73 -9.14 4.89
CA VAL A 76 19.00 -8.81 6.14
C VAL A 76 17.80 -7.95 5.83
N ILE A 77 17.98 -6.87 5.05
CA ILE A 77 16.90 -5.98 4.66
C ILE A 77 15.80 -6.74 3.87
N ALA A 78 16.19 -7.63 2.95
CA ALA A 78 15.22 -8.45 2.23
C ALA A 78 14.45 -9.39 3.16
N CYS A 79 15.15 -10.05 4.09
CA CYS A 79 14.54 -10.93 5.08
C CYS A 79 13.57 -10.18 6.01
N GLU A 80 13.92 -8.99 6.49
CA GLU A 80 13.05 -8.16 7.35
C GLU A 80 11.72 -7.77 6.65
N ASN A 81 11.71 -7.71 5.33
CA ASN A 81 10.50 -7.43 4.56
C ASN A 81 9.72 -8.68 4.14
N LEU A 82 10.36 -9.84 4.08
CA LEU A 82 9.73 -11.10 3.68
C LEU A 82 9.16 -11.88 4.88
N TYR A 83 9.77 -11.74 6.05
CA TYR A 83 9.43 -12.53 7.23
C TYR A 83 8.98 -11.64 8.38
N SER A 84 8.17 -12.22 9.25
CA SER A 84 7.75 -11.59 10.50
C SER A 84 8.16 -12.47 11.67
N GLY A 85 8.70 -11.88 12.73
CA GLY A 85 9.02 -12.56 13.98
C GLY A 85 7.86 -12.56 14.97
N LEU A 86 8.07 -13.13 16.16
CA LEU A 86 7.14 -13.02 17.28
C LEU A 86 6.90 -11.56 17.67
N VAL A 87 7.96 -10.78 17.69
CA VAL A 87 8.00 -9.34 18.00
C VAL A 87 8.75 -8.59 16.90
N ARG A 88 8.53 -7.29 16.80
CA ARG A 88 9.28 -6.38 15.94
C ARG A 88 9.74 -5.17 16.72
N LYS A 89 10.70 -4.43 16.20
CA LYS A 89 11.08 -3.12 16.73
C LYS A 89 10.29 -2.02 16.02
N ASP A 90 9.79 -1.08 16.79
CA ASP A 90 9.25 0.17 16.25
C ASP A 90 10.39 1.12 15.83
N PRO A 91 10.09 2.27 15.18
CA PRO A 91 11.13 3.25 14.82
C PRO A 91 11.92 3.83 15.99
N SER A 92 11.42 3.73 17.22
CA SER A 92 12.12 4.16 18.44
C SER A 92 13.04 3.06 19.01
N GLY A 93 13.01 1.86 18.41
CA GLY A 93 13.77 0.70 18.87
C GLY A 93 13.09 -0.13 19.97
N LYS A 94 11.86 0.21 20.36
CA LYS A 94 11.09 -0.52 21.35
C LYS A 94 10.47 -1.76 20.71
N TYR A 95 10.45 -2.86 21.45
CA TYR A 95 9.78 -4.08 21.00
C TYR A 95 8.26 -3.98 21.11
N GLU A 96 7.56 -4.38 20.07
CA GLU A 96 6.11 -4.49 20.00
C GLU A 96 5.67 -5.84 19.43
N PRO A 97 4.44 -6.30 19.71
CA PRO A 97 3.91 -7.55 19.18
C PRO A 97 3.88 -7.54 17.65
N ALA A 98 4.29 -8.66 17.02
CA ALA A 98 4.17 -8.92 15.58
C ALA A 98 3.29 -10.14 15.32
N LEU A 99 3.85 -11.36 15.25
CA LEU A 99 3.04 -12.57 15.16
C LEU A 99 2.46 -13.01 16.52
N CYS A 100 3.07 -12.59 17.65
CA CYS A 100 2.40 -12.74 18.93
C CYS A 100 1.37 -11.63 19.16
N GLU A 101 0.35 -11.91 19.95
CA GLU A 101 -0.59 -10.92 20.48
C GLU A 101 0.03 -10.17 21.67
N ARG A 102 0.69 -10.94 22.57
CA ARG A 102 1.36 -10.45 23.75
C ARG A 102 2.44 -11.44 24.18
N TRP A 103 3.32 -11.01 25.09
CA TRP A 103 4.26 -11.89 25.77
C TRP A 103 4.33 -11.55 27.26
N GLU A 104 4.76 -12.51 28.03
CA GLU A 104 4.96 -12.40 29.47
C GLU A 104 6.38 -12.83 29.82
N LYS A 105 6.95 -12.19 30.82
CA LYS A 105 8.24 -12.56 31.39
C LYS A 105 8.03 -13.01 32.83
N SER A 106 8.58 -14.16 33.19
CA SER A 106 8.54 -14.66 34.58
C SER A 106 9.25 -13.72 35.56
N SER A 107 8.90 -13.81 36.84
CA SER A 107 9.47 -12.98 37.89
C SER A 107 10.97 -13.14 38.07
N ASP A 108 11.50 -14.32 37.78
CA ASP A 108 12.93 -14.65 37.80
C ASP A 108 13.66 -14.18 36.53
N GLY A 109 12.90 -13.74 35.51
CA GLY A 109 13.44 -13.23 34.26
C GLY A 109 13.95 -14.30 33.29
N LEU A 110 13.79 -15.57 33.60
CA LEU A 110 14.37 -16.67 32.84
C LEU A 110 13.42 -17.28 31.80
N THR A 111 12.11 -17.02 31.92
CA THR A 111 11.11 -17.57 31.02
C THR A 111 10.35 -16.46 30.33
N TYR A 112 10.18 -16.58 29.01
CA TYR A 112 9.32 -15.73 28.20
C TYR A 112 8.22 -16.60 27.57
N THR A 113 6.98 -16.24 27.79
CA THR A 113 5.82 -16.91 27.21
C THR A 113 5.21 -16.02 26.15
N PHE A 114 5.13 -16.49 24.92
CA PHE A 114 4.52 -15.77 23.79
C PHE A 114 3.18 -16.39 23.47
N TYR A 115 2.16 -15.54 23.29
CA TYR A 115 0.82 -15.94 22.88
C TYR A 115 0.66 -15.54 21.42
N LEU A 116 0.48 -16.50 20.54
CA LEU A 116 0.34 -16.25 19.11
C LEU A 116 -1.04 -15.67 18.80
N LYS A 117 -1.12 -14.84 17.77
CA LYS A 117 -2.38 -14.39 17.20
C LYS A 117 -3.12 -15.57 16.57
N ASP A 118 -4.44 -15.52 16.58
CA ASP A 118 -5.27 -16.49 15.89
C ASP A 118 -5.23 -16.30 14.36
N GLY A 119 -5.42 -17.40 13.64
CA GLY A 119 -5.59 -17.39 12.18
C GLY A 119 -4.33 -17.00 11.39
N LEU A 120 -3.15 -17.12 11.97
CA LEU A 120 -1.90 -16.86 11.26
C LEU A 120 -1.66 -17.93 10.18
N THR A 121 -1.36 -17.47 8.97
CA THR A 121 -1.02 -18.32 7.83
C THR A 121 0.20 -17.82 7.08
N TYR A 122 0.92 -18.72 6.43
CA TYR A 122 1.93 -18.36 5.45
C TYR A 122 1.25 -17.82 4.20
N THR A 123 1.85 -16.80 3.59
CA THR A 123 1.37 -16.30 2.30
C THR A 123 1.58 -17.36 1.23
N ALA A 124 0.49 -17.84 0.64
CA ALA A 124 0.56 -18.81 -0.44
C ALA A 124 1.12 -18.15 -1.72
N ALA A 125 1.90 -18.89 -2.49
CA ALA A 125 2.29 -18.47 -3.82
C ALA A 125 1.04 -18.33 -4.70
N LYS A 126 1.05 -17.36 -5.62
CA LYS A 126 -0.06 -17.15 -6.55
C LYS A 126 -0.39 -18.45 -7.30
N GLY A 127 -1.61 -18.95 -7.13
CA GLY A 127 -2.07 -20.23 -7.71
C GLY A 127 -1.91 -21.43 -6.79
N SER A 128 -1.38 -21.30 -5.58
CA SER A 128 -1.41 -22.33 -4.55
C SER A 128 -2.79 -22.35 -3.90
N ALA A 129 -3.34 -23.55 -3.69
CA ALA A 129 -4.67 -23.76 -3.09
C ALA A 129 -4.62 -23.92 -1.56
N THR A 130 -3.44 -23.83 -0.93
CA THR A 130 -3.27 -24.21 0.47
C THR A 130 -2.58 -23.10 1.25
N ASP A 131 -3.32 -22.51 2.19
CA ASP A 131 -2.76 -21.67 3.23
C ASP A 131 -2.28 -22.58 4.36
N TYR A 132 -0.99 -22.53 4.65
CA TYR A 132 -0.43 -23.27 5.78
C TYR A 132 -0.54 -22.43 7.04
N ALA A 133 -1.14 -23.00 8.10
CA ALA A 133 -1.22 -22.32 9.39
C ALA A 133 0.18 -22.19 10.02
N ILE A 134 0.43 -21.04 10.63
CA ILE A 134 1.62 -20.81 11.45
C ILE A 134 1.29 -21.22 12.89
N THR A 135 2.09 -22.09 13.44
CA THR A 135 1.89 -22.66 14.78
C THR A 135 3.11 -22.45 15.68
N ALA A 136 3.00 -22.78 16.96
CA ALA A 136 4.12 -22.72 17.89
C ALA A 136 5.26 -23.67 17.51
N GLU A 137 4.95 -24.79 16.86
CA GLU A 137 5.93 -25.76 16.36
C GLU A 137 6.87 -25.16 15.31
N ASP A 138 6.39 -24.24 14.50
CA ASP A 138 7.23 -23.55 13.49
C ASP A 138 8.33 -22.73 14.16
N PHE A 139 8.01 -22.06 15.26
CA PHE A 139 9.00 -21.32 16.05
C PHE A 139 9.97 -22.26 16.77
N VAL A 140 9.48 -23.35 17.35
CA VAL A 140 10.34 -24.39 17.95
C VAL A 140 11.28 -24.97 16.90
N PHE A 141 10.79 -25.26 15.71
CA PHE A 141 11.60 -25.75 14.61
C PHE A 141 12.67 -24.70 14.21
N ALA A 142 12.29 -23.45 14.08
CA ALA A 142 13.20 -22.37 13.73
C ALA A 142 14.33 -22.21 14.75
N PHE A 143 14.01 -22.21 16.05
CA PHE A 143 15.02 -22.17 17.11
C PHE A 143 15.94 -23.39 17.08
N ARG A 144 15.39 -24.60 16.95
CA ARG A 144 16.21 -25.81 16.83
C ARG A 144 17.13 -25.76 15.63
N ARG A 145 16.65 -25.26 14.49
CA ARG A 145 17.45 -25.13 13.27
C ARG A 145 18.59 -24.13 13.46
N LEU A 146 18.33 -23.00 14.15
CA LEU A 146 19.33 -21.98 14.43
C LEU A 146 20.58 -22.56 15.14
N PHE A 147 20.37 -23.52 16.05
CA PHE A 147 21.45 -24.14 16.85
C PHE A 147 22.10 -25.35 16.20
N ARG A 148 21.58 -25.86 15.07
CA ARG A 148 22.21 -26.96 14.34
C ARG A 148 23.55 -26.53 13.75
N ALA A 149 24.55 -27.42 13.81
CA ALA A 149 25.86 -27.12 13.22
C ALA A 149 25.79 -26.92 11.71
N GLU A 150 24.94 -27.68 11.04
CA GLU A 150 24.74 -27.65 9.58
C GLU A 150 24.18 -26.29 9.11
N THR A 151 23.42 -25.60 9.95
CA THR A 151 22.87 -24.25 9.61
C THR A 151 23.97 -23.21 9.57
N ASN A 152 25.04 -23.39 10.33
CA ASN A 152 26.19 -22.47 10.43
C ASN A 152 25.76 -21.01 10.60
N SER A 153 24.73 -20.79 11.46
CA SER A 153 24.13 -19.47 11.65
C SER A 153 25.08 -18.51 12.37
N PRO A 154 25.33 -17.30 11.84
CA PRO A 154 26.10 -16.26 12.54
C PRO A 154 25.36 -15.74 13.77
N LEU A 155 24.04 -15.93 13.85
CA LEU A 155 23.21 -15.45 14.98
C LEU A 155 23.30 -16.35 16.21
N ARG A 156 23.87 -17.54 16.08
CA ARG A 156 23.96 -18.55 17.16
C ARG A 156 24.68 -18.01 18.40
N GLY A 157 25.76 -17.25 18.20
CA GLY A 157 26.52 -16.64 19.31
C GLY A 157 25.77 -15.52 20.04
N GLY A 158 24.91 -14.78 19.33
CA GLY A 158 24.14 -13.68 19.92
C GLY A 158 22.97 -14.14 20.80
N VAL A 159 22.51 -15.37 20.65
CA VAL A 159 21.39 -15.93 21.44
C VAL A 159 21.88 -16.58 22.73
N CYS A 160 23.08 -17.13 22.72
CA CYS A 160 23.62 -17.85 23.89
C CYS A 160 24.41 -16.96 24.87
N GLY A 161 24.68 -15.69 24.53
CA GLY A 161 25.53 -14.80 25.36
C GLY A 161 26.96 -15.34 25.59
N PRO A 162 27.87 -14.54 26.11
CA PRO A 162 29.16 -15.04 26.60
C PRO A 162 28.96 -15.86 27.88
#